data_cab4ab4aff7e33b5cac54f58952e1622
#
_entry.id   cab4ab4aff7e33b5cac54f58952e1622
#
_cell.length_a   1.000
_cell.length_b   1.000
_cell.length_c   1.000
_cell.angle_alpha   90.00
_cell.angle_beta   90.00
_cell.angle_gamma   90.00
#
_symmetry.space_group_name_H-M   'P 1'
#
loop_
_entity.id
_entity.type
_entity.pdbx_description
1 polymer ?
#
loop_
_entity_poly.entity_id
_entity_poly.type
_entity_poly.pdbx_seq_one_letter_code
_entity_poly.pdbx_strand_id
1 'polypeptide(L)'
;REVTEREGIVILDFWATWCGACKAFAPVYEAASESHMDILFGKVDTEAAQQLSESLAIRALPTIAVYRDSIRVFFQAGALPRPALDDLITQVRALDMAQVRAEIESHAHVH
;
A
#
# COMPACT_ATOMS: atom_id res chain seq x y z
N ARG A 1 -6.80 -8.47 -6.81
CA ARG A 1 -7.01 -7.65 -8.01
C ARG A 1 -8.15 -6.67 -7.87
N GLU A 2 -9.32 -7.18 -7.53
CA GLU A 2 -10.47 -6.31 -7.33
C GLU A 2 -10.23 -5.29 -6.24
N VAL A 3 -9.45 -5.64 -5.24
CA VAL A 3 -9.14 -4.78 -4.11
C VAL A 3 -8.39 -3.54 -4.56
N THR A 4 -7.45 -3.69 -5.50
CA THR A 4 -6.64 -2.58 -5.98
C THR A 4 -7.26 -1.81 -7.13
N GLU A 5 -8.39 -2.30 -7.68
CA GLU A 5 -9.03 -1.69 -8.85
C GLU A 5 -10.27 -0.88 -8.50
N ARG A 6 -10.39 -0.44 -7.26
CA ARG A 6 -11.52 0.38 -6.82
C ARG A 6 -11.10 1.83 -6.70
N GLU A 7 -12.09 2.73 -6.75
CA GLU A 7 -11.85 4.14 -6.47
C GLU A 7 -11.59 4.34 -4.98
N GLY A 8 -10.87 5.40 -4.67
CA GLY A 8 -10.49 5.70 -3.32
C GLY A 8 -9.14 5.10 -2.97
N ILE A 9 -8.88 4.95 -1.68
CA ILE A 9 -7.58 4.52 -1.17
C ILE A 9 -7.64 3.08 -0.70
N VAL A 10 -6.63 2.31 -1.12
CA VAL A 10 -6.41 0.94 -0.67
C VAL A 10 -4.98 0.85 -0.17
N ILE A 11 -4.80 0.29 1.01
CA ILE A 11 -3.46 0.04 1.57
C ILE A 11 -3.31 -1.47 1.73
N LEU A 12 -2.19 -2.00 1.25
CA LEU A 12 -1.87 -3.42 1.40
C LEU A 12 -0.61 -3.58 2.21
N ASP A 13 -0.66 -4.50 3.18
CA ASP A 13 0.46 -4.89 4.02
C ASP A 13 0.88 -6.30 3.61
N PHE A 14 2.05 -6.42 2.99
CA PHE A 14 2.60 -7.72 2.61
C PHE A 14 3.42 -8.25 3.78
N TRP A 15 3.05 -9.42 4.29
CA TRP A 15 3.59 -9.97 5.54
C TRP A 15 3.84 -11.48 5.43
N ALA A 16 4.48 -12.02 6.44
CA ALA A 16 4.66 -13.47 6.58
C ALA A 16 4.65 -13.84 8.06
N THR A 17 4.31 -15.07 8.36
CA THR A 17 4.18 -15.53 9.74
C THR A 17 5.50 -15.52 10.51
N TRP A 18 6.62 -15.67 9.81
CA TRP A 18 7.96 -15.69 10.43
C TRP A 18 8.56 -14.29 10.62
N CYS A 19 7.91 -13.28 10.15
CA CYS A 19 8.46 -11.93 10.14
C CYS A 19 8.16 -11.19 11.44
N GLY A 20 9.18 -10.96 12.27
CA GLY A 20 9.02 -10.27 13.54
C GLY A 20 8.56 -8.82 13.39
N ALA A 21 9.12 -8.10 12.40
CA ALA A 21 8.71 -6.72 12.14
C ALA A 21 7.25 -6.64 11.71
N CYS A 22 6.76 -7.64 10.97
CA CYS A 22 5.36 -7.69 10.58
C CYS A 22 4.45 -7.83 11.79
N LYS A 23 4.85 -8.67 12.74
CA LYS A 23 4.09 -8.89 13.97
C LYS A 23 4.04 -7.62 14.81
N ALA A 24 5.15 -6.89 14.90
CA ALA A 24 5.21 -5.63 15.63
C ALA A 24 4.37 -4.55 14.93
N PHE A 25 4.29 -4.59 13.62
CA PHE A 25 3.52 -3.62 12.84
C PHE A 25 2.02 -3.90 12.87
N ALA A 26 1.61 -5.14 13.07
CA ALA A 26 0.21 -5.54 12.99
C ALA A 26 -0.73 -4.68 13.85
N PRO A 27 -0.44 -4.41 15.14
CA PRO A 27 -1.35 -3.58 15.93
C PRO A 27 -1.39 -2.12 15.46
N VAL A 28 -0.29 -1.61 14.92
CA VAL A 28 -0.26 -0.25 14.35
C VAL A 28 -1.18 -0.18 13.13
N TYR A 29 -1.08 -1.16 12.27
CA TYR A 29 -1.86 -1.25 11.04
C TYR A 29 -3.35 -1.38 11.36
N GLU A 30 -3.68 -2.25 12.31
CA GLU A 30 -5.06 -2.47 12.72
C GLU A 30 -5.67 -1.21 13.34
N ALA A 31 -4.93 -0.54 14.21
CA ALA A 31 -5.41 0.71 14.82
C ALA A 31 -5.65 1.79 13.76
N ALA A 32 -4.77 1.88 12.76
CA ALA A 32 -4.95 2.82 11.67
C ALA A 32 -6.21 2.50 10.87
N SER A 33 -6.48 1.22 10.63
CA SER A 33 -7.67 0.82 9.88
C SER A 33 -8.96 1.23 10.60
N GLU A 34 -8.93 1.22 11.92
CA GLU A 34 -10.10 1.64 12.71
C GLU A 34 -10.29 3.15 12.68
N SER A 35 -9.23 3.91 12.47
CA SER A 35 -9.28 5.37 12.42
C SER A 35 -9.59 5.93 11.04
N HIS A 36 -9.42 5.12 9.99
CA HIS A 36 -9.60 5.56 8.60
C HIS A 36 -10.55 4.60 7.89
N MET A 37 -11.81 4.62 8.29
CA MET A 37 -12.79 3.61 7.86
C MET A 37 -13.19 3.73 6.40
N ASP A 38 -12.89 4.85 5.76
CA ASP A 38 -13.14 5.03 4.33
C ASP A 38 -12.05 4.40 3.46
N ILE A 39 -10.95 3.97 4.08
CA ILE A 39 -9.84 3.32 3.38
C ILE A 39 -9.97 1.82 3.54
N LEU A 40 -9.72 1.08 2.46
CA LEU A 40 -9.67 -0.36 2.52
C LEU A 40 -8.25 -0.77 2.93
N PHE A 41 -8.12 -1.40 4.11
CA PHE A 41 -6.85 -1.94 4.58
C PHE A 41 -6.87 -3.45 4.36
N GLY A 42 -5.92 -3.95 3.59
CA GLY A 42 -5.81 -5.37 3.31
C GLY A 42 -4.47 -5.91 3.76
N LYS A 43 -4.40 -7.22 3.93
CA LYS A 43 -3.17 -7.93 4.28
C LYS A 43 -2.95 -9.05 3.29
N VAL A 44 -1.73 -9.18 2.80
CA VAL A 44 -1.37 -10.23 1.85
C VAL A 44 -0.30 -11.12 2.48
N ASP A 45 -0.65 -12.37 2.72
CA ASP A 45 0.30 -13.38 3.19
C ASP A 45 1.16 -13.79 1.99
N THR A 46 2.43 -13.43 2.04
CA THR A 46 3.32 -13.67 0.90
C THR A 46 3.61 -15.14 0.66
N GLU A 47 3.42 -15.97 1.67
CA GLU A 47 3.60 -17.42 1.49
C GLU A 47 2.40 -18.04 0.80
N ALA A 48 1.20 -17.53 1.06
CA ALA A 48 -0.01 -18.00 0.41
C ALA A 48 -0.17 -17.40 -0.99
N ALA A 49 0.35 -16.21 -1.22
CA ALA A 49 0.21 -15.48 -2.48
C ALA A 49 1.57 -15.28 -3.15
N GLN A 50 2.29 -16.38 -3.40
CA GLN A 50 3.66 -16.31 -3.91
C GLN A 50 3.76 -15.65 -5.28
N GLN A 51 2.86 -16.00 -6.19
CA GLN A 51 2.90 -15.44 -7.54
C GLN A 51 2.70 -13.94 -7.55
N LEU A 52 1.73 -13.45 -6.75
CA LEU A 52 1.50 -12.02 -6.63
C LEU A 52 2.71 -11.32 -6.04
N SER A 53 3.28 -11.90 -4.99
CA SER A 53 4.43 -11.30 -4.30
C SER A 53 5.64 -11.22 -5.23
N GLU A 54 5.87 -12.25 -6.04
CA GLU A 54 6.96 -12.25 -7.00
C GLU A 54 6.71 -11.23 -8.12
N SER A 55 5.48 -11.15 -8.62
CA SER A 55 5.16 -10.21 -9.69
C SER A 55 5.31 -8.75 -9.24
N LEU A 56 5.12 -8.49 -7.95
CA LEU A 56 5.29 -7.14 -7.39
C LEU A 56 6.71 -6.91 -6.86
N ALA A 57 7.60 -7.90 -7.02
CA ALA A 57 8.99 -7.82 -6.58
C ALA A 57 9.13 -7.53 -5.08
N ILE A 58 8.30 -8.20 -4.27
CA ILE A 58 8.39 -8.09 -2.81
C ILE A 58 9.68 -8.79 -2.35
N ARG A 59 10.59 -8.02 -1.78
CA ARG A 59 11.91 -8.55 -1.37
C ARG A 59 12.17 -8.47 0.11
N ALA A 60 11.44 -7.64 0.82
CA ALA A 60 11.59 -7.47 2.26
C ALA A 60 10.22 -7.29 2.89
N LEU A 61 10.07 -7.65 4.15
CA LEU A 61 8.81 -7.62 4.85
C LEU A 61 8.92 -6.82 6.15
N PRO A 62 7.87 -6.10 6.52
CA PRO A 62 6.67 -5.88 5.71
C PRO A 62 6.95 -4.96 4.52
N THR A 63 6.14 -5.05 3.49
CA THR A 63 6.12 -4.06 2.42
C THR A 63 4.73 -3.46 2.38
N ILE A 64 4.67 -2.14 2.27
CA ILE A 64 3.43 -1.40 2.25
C ILE A 64 3.21 -0.84 0.86
N ALA A 65 2.05 -1.13 0.28
CA ALA A 65 1.65 -0.58 -1.01
C ALA A 65 0.38 0.22 -0.81
N VAL A 66 0.33 1.42 -1.39
CA VAL A 66 -0.85 2.26 -1.32
C VAL A 66 -1.31 2.55 -2.73
N TYR A 67 -2.60 2.36 -2.96
CA TYR A 67 -3.25 2.63 -4.24
C TYR A 67 -4.27 3.72 -4.04
N ARG A 68 -4.36 4.63 -4.98
CA ARG A 68 -5.44 5.60 -5.02
C ARG A 68 -6.06 5.59 -6.40
N ASP A 69 -7.37 5.34 -6.45
CA ASP A 69 -8.12 5.24 -7.71
C ASP A 69 -7.45 4.26 -8.66
N SER A 70 -7.04 3.11 -8.13
CA SER A 70 -6.40 2.01 -8.85
C SER A 70 -4.96 2.28 -9.31
N ILE A 71 -4.38 3.39 -8.88
CA ILE A 71 -2.99 3.73 -9.22
C ILE A 71 -2.12 3.56 -7.99
N ARG A 72 -1.03 2.80 -8.13
CA ARG A 72 -0.09 2.63 -7.02
C ARG A 72 0.71 3.93 -6.85
N VAL A 73 0.54 4.56 -5.69
CA VAL A 73 1.17 5.85 -5.40
C VAL A 73 2.27 5.75 -4.35
N PHE A 74 2.39 4.59 -3.68
CA PHE A 74 3.42 4.37 -2.68
C PHE A 74 3.72 2.88 -2.61
N PHE A 75 5.00 2.53 -2.54
CA PHE A 75 5.43 1.13 -2.46
C PHE A 75 6.80 1.08 -1.81
N GLN A 76 6.86 0.60 -0.57
CA GLN A 76 8.11 0.66 0.16
C GLN A 76 8.18 -0.42 1.22
N ALA A 77 9.37 -1.01 1.38
CA ALA A 77 9.63 -1.98 2.44
C ALA A 77 9.83 -1.25 3.76
N GLY A 78 9.43 -1.91 4.84
CA GLY A 78 9.64 -1.44 6.19
C GLY A 78 8.34 -1.09 6.90
N ALA A 79 8.32 -1.35 8.20
CA ALA A 79 7.21 -0.97 9.06
C ALA A 79 7.23 0.53 9.29
N LEU A 80 6.06 1.13 9.36
CA LEU A 80 5.93 2.56 9.66
C LEU A 80 5.39 2.73 11.07
N PRO A 81 5.98 3.64 11.88
CA PRO A 81 5.32 4.01 13.13
C PRO A 81 4.00 4.71 12.83
N ARG A 82 3.10 4.70 13.82
CA ARG A 82 1.75 5.22 13.61
C ARG A 82 1.73 6.64 13.05
N PRO A 83 2.53 7.59 13.59
CA PRO A 83 2.51 8.94 13.02
C PRO A 83 2.92 9.00 11.56
N ALA A 84 3.90 8.18 11.16
CA ALA A 84 4.35 8.14 9.77
C ALA A 84 3.28 7.55 8.87
N LEU A 85 2.57 6.53 9.34
CA LEU A 85 1.47 5.94 8.57
C LEU A 85 0.32 6.94 8.40
N ASP A 86 -0.04 7.64 9.45
CA ASP A 86 -1.08 8.66 9.36
C ASP A 86 -0.67 9.80 8.42
N ASP A 87 0.60 10.20 8.47
CA ASP A 87 1.11 11.24 7.58
C ASP A 87 1.08 10.80 6.11
N LEU A 88 1.46 9.56 5.85
CA LEU A 88 1.37 8.99 4.51
C LEU A 88 -0.07 9.05 3.99
N ILE A 89 -1.03 8.68 4.83
CA ILE A 89 -2.44 8.71 4.46
C ILE A 89 -2.87 10.15 4.12
N THR A 90 -2.44 11.12 4.93
CA THR A 90 -2.74 12.52 4.68
C THR A 90 -2.21 12.97 3.32
N GLN A 91 -0.98 12.58 3.01
CA GLN A 91 -0.36 12.92 1.73
C GLN A 91 -1.10 12.27 0.55
N VAL A 92 -1.49 11.01 0.70
CA VAL A 92 -2.23 10.32 -0.36
C VAL A 92 -3.59 10.97 -0.59
N ARG A 93 -4.28 11.39 0.49
CA ARG A 93 -5.56 12.08 0.35
C ARG A 93 -5.41 13.41 -0.38
N ALA A 94 -4.26 14.06 -0.25
CA ALA A 94 -4.02 15.38 -0.84
C ALA A 94 -3.53 15.33 -2.29
N LEU A 95 -3.28 14.14 -2.84
CA LEU A 95 -2.80 14.01 -4.21
C LEU A 95 -3.82 14.54 -5.21
N ASP A 96 -3.32 15.28 -6.20
CA ASP A 96 -4.09 15.67 -7.37
C ASP A 96 -4.01 14.52 -8.38
N MET A 97 -5.05 13.72 -8.44
CA MET A 97 -5.03 12.50 -9.26
C MET A 97 -5.08 12.82 -10.77
N ALA A 98 -5.62 13.96 -11.15
CA ALA A 98 -5.56 14.37 -12.55
C ALA A 98 -4.11 14.60 -12.96
N GLN A 99 -3.34 15.24 -12.09
CA GLN A 99 -1.91 15.47 -12.35
C GLN A 99 -1.12 14.16 -12.34
N VAL A 100 -1.43 13.26 -11.40
CA VAL A 100 -0.78 11.96 -11.34
C VAL A 100 -1.01 11.20 -12.64
N ARG A 101 -2.23 11.17 -13.14
CA ARG A 101 -2.56 10.50 -14.40
C ARG A 101 -1.85 11.15 -15.58
N ALA A 102 -1.78 12.48 -15.59
CA ALA A 102 -1.09 13.21 -16.66
C ALA A 102 0.41 12.89 -16.68
N GLU A 103 1.02 12.76 -15.51
CA GLU A 103 2.43 12.39 -15.42
C GLU A 103 2.69 10.98 -15.91
N ILE A 104 1.81 10.04 -15.58
CA ILE A 104 1.91 8.67 -16.06
C ILE A 104 1.79 8.63 -17.58
N GLU A 105 0.83 9.34 -18.15
CA GLU A 105 0.64 9.42 -19.59
C GLU A 105 1.86 10.02 -20.28
N SER A 106 2.40 11.10 -19.70
CA SER A 106 3.58 11.76 -20.22
C SER A 106 4.77 10.80 -20.26
N HIS A 107 4.98 10.02 -19.20
CA HIS A 107 6.04 9.02 -19.17
C HIS A 107 5.83 7.92 -20.20
N ALA A 108 4.58 7.52 -20.43
CA ALA A 108 4.28 6.51 -21.42
C ALA A 108 4.62 6.98 -22.83
N HIS A 109 4.56 8.27 -23.10
CA HIS A 109 4.82 8.83 -24.42
C HIS A 109 6.31 9.11 -24.68
N VAL A 110 7.13 9.05 -23.66
CA VAL A 110 8.56 9.35 -23.79
C VAL A 110 9.33 8.19 -24.42
N HIS A 111 8.78 7.01 -24.37
CA HIS A 111 9.42 5.84 -24.96
C HIS A 111 9.11 5.75 -26.45
#